data_60745bf170190eaa5891c00404eece04
#
_entry.id   60745bf170190eaa5891c00404eece04
#
_cell.length_a   1.000
_cell.length_b   1.000
_cell.length_c   1.000
_cell.angle_alpha   90.00
_cell.angle_beta   90.00
_cell.angle_gamma   90.00
#
_symmetry.space_group_name_H-M   'P 1'
#
loop_
_entity.id
_entity.type
_entity.pdbx_description
1 polymer ?
#
loop_
_entity_poly.entity_id
_entity_poly.type
_entity_poly.pdbx_seq_one_letter_code
_entity_poly.pdbx_strand_id
1 'polypeptide(L)'
;HRDLHSFPTRRSSDLPLNLKPKSLTVFYLTLGLTIFGLGEGLLIVSYSGASPWSVLAQGISLNIDLSIGVVTFIVSVCTLSLWFFLKQKPGIGTVFNIFIIATMIDLTIFYFVTPETYFGKLLMAVFAVSLVGLGSGFYLIANLGPGPRDGLMTGIQRITNFPIAAVRAGIEITVVSIGWYLGGTVGVGTLLFAFGIGPAVALGLYLVGKFFN
;
A
#
# COMPACT_ATOMS: atom_id res chain seq x y z
N HIS A 1 12.86 7.30 -29.71
CA HIS A 1 11.87 6.33 -29.27
C HIS A 1 12.26 5.84 -27.87
N ARG A 2 11.65 6.43 -26.82
CA ARG A 2 11.73 5.89 -25.46
C ARG A 2 10.59 4.90 -25.32
N ASP A 3 10.94 3.65 -25.08
CA ASP A 3 9.99 2.56 -24.89
C ASP A 3 9.07 2.85 -23.70
N LEU A 4 7.82 3.21 -23.99
CA LEU A 4 6.74 3.51 -23.03
C LEU A 4 6.22 2.25 -22.31
N HIS A 5 6.84 1.10 -22.50
CA HIS A 5 6.41 -0.20 -21.92
C HIS A 5 7.32 -0.77 -20.84
N SER A 6 8.40 -0.08 -20.48
CA SER A 6 9.15 -0.46 -19.28
C SER A 6 8.64 0.39 -18.12
N PHE A 7 7.94 -0.22 -17.16
CA PHE A 7 7.92 0.30 -15.79
C PHE A 7 9.34 0.80 -15.49
N PRO A 8 9.51 1.98 -14.86
CA PRO A 8 10.83 2.46 -14.53
C PRO A 8 11.52 1.44 -13.61
N THR A 9 12.19 0.48 -14.23
CA THR A 9 13.00 -0.56 -13.57
C THR A 9 14.31 -0.01 -13.00
N ARG A 10 14.51 1.31 -13.01
CA ARG A 10 15.51 1.95 -12.17
C ARG A 10 14.99 1.89 -10.75
N ARG A 11 15.51 0.88 -10.07
CA ARG A 11 15.25 0.52 -8.68
C ARG A 11 15.36 1.75 -7.81
N SER A 12 14.29 2.12 -7.13
CA SER A 12 14.32 3.13 -6.05
C SER A 12 15.35 2.77 -4.98
N SER A 13 15.73 1.48 -4.90
CA SER A 13 16.78 0.97 -4.01
C SER A 13 18.21 1.31 -4.43
N ASP A 14 18.44 1.67 -5.70
CA ASP A 14 19.78 1.97 -6.23
C ASP A 14 20.05 3.49 -6.27
N LEU A 15 19.03 4.32 -5.97
CA LEU A 15 19.20 5.75 -5.83
C LEU A 15 19.77 6.08 -4.45
N PRO A 16 20.74 7.00 -4.36
CA PRO A 16 21.25 7.43 -3.06
C PRO A 16 20.10 8.00 -2.25
N LEU A 17 19.98 7.54 -0.98
CA LEU A 17 18.97 8.03 -0.04
C LEU A 17 19.09 9.55 0.06
N ASN A 18 18.07 10.27 -0.38
CA ASN A 18 18.00 11.70 -0.22
C ASN A 18 17.60 12.03 1.23
N LEU A 19 18.59 12.27 2.09
CA LEU A 19 18.39 12.62 3.49
C LEU A 19 18.02 14.10 3.71
N LYS A 20 18.04 14.92 2.65
CA LYS A 20 17.65 16.32 2.69
C LYS A 20 16.68 16.64 1.55
N PRO A 21 15.45 16.08 1.58
CA PRO A 21 14.46 16.32 0.55
C PRO A 21 14.00 17.79 0.58
N LYS A 22 13.60 18.31 -0.58
CA LYS A 22 12.94 19.62 -0.66
C LYS A 22 11.60 19.54 0.09
N SER A 23 11.20 20.61 0.76
CA SER A 23 9.92 20.66 1.51
C SER A 23 8.72 20.28 0.64
N LEU A 24 8.71 20.67 -0.62
CA LEU A 24 7.67 20.32 -1.58
C LEU A 24 7.60 18.80 -1.82
N THR A 25 8.73 18.11 -1.90
CA THR A 25 8.78 16.65 -2.06
C THR A 25 8.21 15.92 -0.84
N VAL A 26 8.50 16.43 0.37
CA VAL A 26 7.92 15.91 1.61
C VAL A 26 6.43 16.14 1.67
N PHE A 27 5.96 17.31 1.22
CA PHE A 27 4.52 17.60 1.12
C PHE A 27 3.80 16.60 0.22
N TYR A 28 4.33 16.35 -0.99
CA TYR A 28 3.71 15.37 -1.90
C TYR A 28 3.78 13.94 -1.38
N LEU A 29 4.87 13.56 -0.71
CA LEU A 29 4.95 12.28 -0.01
C LEU A 29 3.84 12.15 1.02
N THR A 30 3.71 13.13 1.92
CA THR A 30 2.72 13.13 3.00
C THR A 30 1.29 13.11 2.43
N LEU A 31 1.00 13.94 1.43
CA LEU A 31 -0.29 13.98 0.74
C LEU A 31 -0.60 12.61 0.11
N GLY A 32 0.35 12.03 -0.61
CA GLY A 32 0.17 10.73 -1.25
C GLY A 32 -0.10 9.62 -0.25
N LEU A 33 0.65 9.56 0.85
CA LEU A 33 0.47 8.56 1.89
C LEU A 33 -0.86 8.74 2.66
N THR A 34 -1.30 9.99 2.84
CA THR A 34 -2.60 10.32 3.45
C THR A 34 -3.74 9.82 2.56
N ILE A 35 -3.71 10.10 1.25
CA ILE A 35 -4.70 9.62 0.28
C ILE A 35 -4.67 8.10 0.20
N PHE A 36 -3.50 7.49 0.20
CA PHE A 36 -3.33 6.04 0.20
C PHE A 36 -3.98 5.40 1.43
N GLY A 37 -3.66 5.89 2.62
CA GLY A 37 -4.20 5.37 3.88
C GLY A 37 -5.71 5.58 4.01
N LEU A 38 -6.24 6.72 3.53
CA LEU A 38 -7.68 6.96 3.41
C LEU A 38 -8.33 5.90 2.51
N GLY A 39 -7.77 5.62 1.34
CA GLY A 39 -8.27 4.58 0.44
C GLY A 39 -8.25 3.19 1.07
N GLU A 40 -7.16 2.80 1.75
CA GLU A 40 -7.09 1.52 2.48
C GLU A 40 -8.18 1.44 3.57
N GLY A 41 -8.36 2.51 4.35
CA GLY A 41 -9.40 2.58 5.38
C GLY A 41 -10.82 2.49 4.80
N LEU A 42 -11.12 3.22 3.71
CA LEU A 42 -12.42 3.14 3.03
C LEU A 42 -12.71 1.75 2.46
N LEU A 43 -11.69 1.06 1.96
CA LEU A 43 -11.83 -0.31 1.47
C LEU A 43 -12.23 -1.26 2.62
N ILE A 44 -11.64 -1.09 3.80
CA ILE A 44 -12.02 -1.84 5.02
C ILE A 44 -13.46 -1.49 5.42
N VAL A 45 -13.81 -0.20 5.50
CA VAL A 45 -15.15 0.29 5.86
C VAL A 45 -16.22 -0.19 4.88
N SER A 46 -15.87 -0.42 3.61
CA SER A 46 -16.83 -0.91 2.62
C SER A 46 -17.41 -2.28 2.96
N TYR A 47 -16.76 -3.07 3.79
CA TYR A 47 -17.13 -4.46 4.13
C TYR A 47 -17.34 -5.36 2.90
N SER A 48 -16.78 -4.98 1.74
CA SER A 48 -16.83 -5.77 0.51
C SER A 48 -15.61 -6.67 0.33
N GLY A 49 -14.64 -6.57 1.23
CA GLY A 49 -13.32 -7.20 1.20
C GLY A 49 -12.23 -6.12 1.20
N ALA A 50 -11.09 -6.40 1.81
CA ALA A 50 -9.97 -5.47 1.97
C ALA A 50 -8.76 -5.88 1.10
N SER A 51 -7.73 -5.02 1.05
CA SER A 51 -6.46 -5.37 0.42
C SER A 51 -5.77 -6.53 1.17
N PRO A 52 -4.92 -7.34 0.52
CA PRO A 52 -4.31 -8.51 1.15
C PRO A 52 -3.68 -8.23 2.52
N TRP A 53 -2.93 -7.16 2.65
CA TRP A 53 -2.29 -6.77 3.90
C TRP A 53 -3.27 -6.23 4.94
N SER A 54 -4.32 -5.56 4.50
CA SER A 54 -5.39 -5.08 5.38
C SER A 54 -6.28 -6.23 5.87
N VAL A 55 -6.46 -7.28 5.06
CA VAL A 55 -7.09 -8.54 5.50
C VAL A 55 -6.26 -9.18 6.62
N LEU A 56 -4.93 -9.22 6.48
CA LEU A 56 -4.04 -9.73 7.53
C LEU A 56 -4.15 -8.88 8.80
N ALA A 57 -4.05 -7.55 8.67
CA ALA A 57 -4.14 -6.65 9.82
C ALA A 57 -5.51 -6.75 10.52
N GLN A 58 -6.60 -6.82 9.77
CA GLN A 58 -7.96 -7.02 10.29
C GLN A 58 -8.07 -8.36 11.02
N GLY A 59 -7.60 -9.46 10.42
CA GLY A 59 -7.64 -10.78 11.04
C GLY A 59 -6.86 -10.82 12.36
N ILE A 60 -5.67 -10.23 12.42
CA ILE A 60 -4.90 -10.13 13.66
C ILE A 60 -5.62 -9.25 14.69
N SER A 61 -6.13 -8.08 14.28
CA SER A 61 -6.87 -7.13 15.13
C SER A 61 -8.03 -7.80 15.87
N LEU A 62 -8.79 -8.66 15.18
CA LEU A 62 -9.90 -9.41 15.77
C LEU A 62 -9.51 -10.39 16.87
N ASN A 63 -8.23 -10.79 16.93
CA ASN A 63 -7.74 -11.78 17.89
C ASN A 63 -6.93 -11.19 19.05
N ILE A 64 -6.52 -9.91 18.98
CA ILE A 64 -5.62 -9.32 20.00
C ILE A 64 -6.12 -7.99 20.58
N ASP A 65 -7.37 -7.63 20.27
CA ASP A 65 -8.05 -6.41 20.80
C ASP A 65 -7.25 -5.10 20.59
N LEU A 66 -6.61 -4.97 19.42
CA LEU A 66 -5.94 -3.75 18.97
C LEU A 66 -6.63 -3.20 17.73
N SER A 67 -6.53 -1.88 17.49
CA SER A 67 -7.08 -1.29 16.26
C SER A 67 -6.37 -1.81 15.01
N ILE A 68 -7.07 -1.78 13.87
CA ILE A 68 -6.52 -2.25 12.58
C ILE A 68 -5.30 -1.40 12.17
N GLY A 69 -5.32 -0.09 12.47
CA GLY A 69 -4.18 0.78 12.20
C GLY A 69 -2.96 0.43 13.07
N VAL A 70 -3.15 0.18 14.37
CA VAL A 70 -2.06 -0.27 15.26
C VAL A 70 -1.48 -1.59 14.78
N VAL A 71 -2.31 -2.56 14.39
CA VAL A 71 -1.83 -3.82 13.82
C VAL A 71 -1.10 -3.60 12.50
N THR A 72 -1.60 -2.71 11.62
CA THR A 72 -0.93 -2.33 10.38
C THR A 72 0.46 -1.74 10.65
N PHE A 73 0.57 -0.90 11.67
CA PHE A 73 1.86 -0.38 12.14
C PHE A 73 2.80 -1.51 12.56
N ILE A 74 2.35 -2.41 13.43
CA ILE A 74 3.15 -3.55 13.93
C ILE A 74 3.61 -4.43 12.76
N VAL A 75 2.69 -4.83 11.88
CA VAL A 75 3.00 -5.64 10.68
C VAL A 75 4.02 -4.94 9.78
N SER A 76 3.90 -3.62 9.63
CA SER A 76 4.85 -2.83 8.84
C SER A 76 6.23 -2.79 9.46
N VAL A 77 6.33 -2.67 10.80
CA VAL A 77 7.61 -2.73 11.53
C VAL A 77 8.22 -4.13 11.43
N CYS A 78 7.43 -5.19 11.60
CA CYS A 78 7.89 -6.57 11.41
C CYS A 78 8.40 -6.80 9.98
N THR A 79 7.67 -6.31 8.98
CA THR A 79 8.08 -6.38 7.58
C THR A 79 9.39 -5.62 7.34
N LEU A 80 9.53 -4.43 7.94
CA LEU A 80 10.77 -3.65 7.85
C LEU A 80 11.95 -4.37 8.52
N SER A 81 11.72 -5.09 9.61
CA SER A 81 12.77 -5.87 10.29
C SER A 81 13.36 -6.95 9.38
N LEU A 82 12.54 -7.55 8.50
CA LEU A 82 13.01 -8.50 7.49
C LEU A 82 13.97 -7.89 6.46
N TRP A 83 13.93 -6.56 6.26
CA TRP A 83 14.85 -5.87 5.34
C TRP A 83 16.31 -5.99 5.77
N PHE A 84 16.56 -6.17 7.06
CA PHE A 84 17.92 -6.42 7.55
C PHE A 84 18.56 -7.64 6.87
N PHE A 85 17.79 -8.73 6.75
CA PHE A 85 18.24 -9.94 6.06
C PHE A 85 18.30 -9.78 4.54
N LEU A 86 17.45 -8.90 4.00
CA LEU A 86 17.38 -8.61 2.56
C LEU A 86 18.37 -7.52 2.13
N LYS A 87 19.16 -6.96 3.05
CA LYS A 87 20.11 -5.85 2.82
C LYS A 87 19.45 -4.65 2.12
N GLN A 88 18.17 -4.40 2.43
CA GLN A 88 17.45 -3.21 1.96
C GLN A 88 17.70 -2.04 2.92
N LYS A 89 17.70 -0.81 2.36
CA LYS A 89 17.90 0.40 3.18
C LYS A 89 16.58 1.18 3.25
N PRO A 90 16.03 1.42 4.46
CA PRO A 90 14.84 2.25 4.60
C PRO A 90 15.16 3.71 4.27
N GLY A 91 14.22 4.38 3.61
CA GLY A 91 14.26 5.82 3.37
C GLY A 91 13.33 6.60 4.30
N ILE A 92 13.34 7.93 4.21
CA ILE A 92 12.40 8.80 4.94
C ILE A 92 10.96 8.42 4.57
N GLY A 93 10.69 8.15 3.28
CA GLY A 93 9.38 7.72 2.81
C GLY A 93 8.91 6.40 3.43
N THR A 94 9.84 5.47 3.73
CA THR A 94 9.51 4.21 4.40
C THR A 94 8.99 4.46 5.82
N VAL A 95 9.62 5.36 6.56
CA VAL A 95 9.20 5.72 7.92
C VAL A 95 7.84 6.41 7.89
N PHE A 96 7.67 7.41 7.01
CA PHE A 96 6.40 8.13 6.85
C PHE A 96 5.25 7.18 6.45
N ASN A 97 5.53 6.21 5.57
CA ASN A 97 4.57 5.21 5.13
C ASN A 97 4.00 4.42 6.33
N ILE A 98 4.85 3.95 7.23
CA ILE A 98 4.44 3.18 8.41
C ILE A 98 3.49 3.98 9.31
N PHE A 99 3.85 5.22 9.63
CA PHE A 99 3.06 6.05 10.55
C PHE A 99 1.79 6.60 9.91
N ILE A 100 1.89 7.19 8.72
CA ILE A 100 0.76 7.90 8.09
C ILE A 100 -0.33 6.90 7.68
N ILE A 101 0.03 5.79 7.02
CA ILE A 101 -0.99 4.83 6.57
C ILE A 101 -1.71 4.21 7.77
N ALA A 102 -0.98 3.79 8.80
CA ALA A 102 -1.57 3.22 10.01
C ALA A 102 -2.57 4.19 10.68
N THR A 103 -2.15 5.44 10.87
CA THR A 103 -3.00 6.48 11.46
C THR A 103 -4.23 6.78 10.59
N MET A 104 -4.05 6.88 9.27
CA MET A 104 -5.14 7.18 8.35
C MET A 104 -6.16 6.05 8.26
N ILE A 105 -5.75 4.80 8.38
CA ILE A 105 -6.67 3.65 8.45
C ILE A 105 -7.59 3.80 9.67
N ASP A 106 -7.05 4.02 10.87
CA ASP A 106 -7.85 4.15 12.08
C ASP A 106 -8.77 5.37 12.04
N LEU A 107 -8.26 6.53 11.58
CA LEU A 107 -9.07 7.73 11.40
C LEU A 107 -10.23 7.49 10.42
N THR A 108 -9.96 6.80 9.32
CA THR A 108 -10.99 6.51 8.31
C THR A 108 -12.06 5.58 8.89
N ILE A 109 -11.67 4.53 9.60
CA ILE A 109 -12.62 3.61 10.24
C ILE A 109 -13.45 4.33 11.31
N PHE A 110 -12.87 5.30 12.00
CA PHE A 110 -13.57 6.08 13.04
C PHE A 110 -14.61 7.05 12.47
N TYR A 111 -14.28 7.73 11.35
CA TYR A 111 -15.14 8.79 10.79
C TYR A 111 -16.13 8.33 9.73
N PHE A 112 -15.87 7.23 9.04
CA PHE A 112 -16.72 6.78 7.94
C PHE A 112 -17.58 5.60 8.36
N VAL A 113 -18.82 5.59 7.85
CA VAL A 113 -19.82 4.54 8.12
C VAL A 113 -19.93 3.62 6.91
N THR A 114 -20.07 2.33 7.18
CA THR A 114 -20.33 1.32 6.14
C THR A 114 -21.65 1.59 5.42
N PRO A 115 -21.67 1.65 4.08
CA PRO A 115 -22.92 1.77 3.33
C PRO A 115 -23.87 0.59 3.60
N GLU A 116 -25.17 0.87 3.71
CA GLU A 116 -26.18 -0.17 3.98
C GLU A 116 -26.38 -1.09 2.77
N THR A 117 -26.37 -0.50 1.55
CA THR A 117 -26.64 -1.26 0.33
C THR A 117 -25.38 -1.91 -0.21
N TYR A 118 -25.54 -3.12 -0.78
CA TYR A 118 -24.42 -3.82 -1.42
C TYR A 118 -23.79 -3.00 -2.56
N PHE A 119 -24.61 -2.30 -3.33
CA PHE A 119 -24.14 -1.40 -4.39
C PHE A 119 -23.31 -0.25 -3.84
N GLY A 120 -23.74 0.36 -2.72
CA GLY A 120 -22.95 1.39 -2.03
C GLY A 120 -21.60 0.90 -1.53
N LYS A 121 -21.56 -0.33 -0.96
CA LYS A 121 -20.29 -0.99 -0.56
C LYS A 121 -19.35 -1.15 -1.74
N LEU A 122 -19.88 -1.60 -2.88
CA LEU A 122 -19.08 -1.81 -4.09
C LEU A 122 -18.55 -0.49 -4.67
N LEU A 123 -19.39 0.55 -4.74
CA LEU A 123 -18.96 1.89 -5.17
C LEU A 123 -17.88 2.46 -4.25
N MET A 124 -18.04 2.31 -2.93
CA MET A 124 -17.02 2.71 -1.96
C MET A 124 -15.71 1.96 -2.20
N ALA A 125 -15.75 0.65 -2.49
CA ALA A 125 -14.56 -0.14 -2.78
C ALA A 125 -13.84 0.31 -4.07
N VAL A 126 -14.58 0.59 -5.14
CA VAL A 126 -14.01 1.12 -6.40
C VAL A 126 -13.34 2.48 -6.17
N PHE A 127 -14.03 3.37 -5.44
CA PHE A 127 -13.49 4.67 -5.08
C PHE A 127 -12.23 4.53 -4.20
N ALA A 128 -12.25 3.63 -3.21
CA ALA A 128 -11.14 3.33 -2.34
C ALA A 128 -9.89 2.86 -3.12
N VAL A 129 -10.05 1.90 -4.04
CA VAL A 129 -8.95 1.41 -4.91
C VAL A 129 -8.39 2.54 -5.78
N SER A 130 -9.26 3.41 -6.29
CA SER A 130 -8.84 4.58 -7.08
C SER A 130 -8.01 5.57 -6.24
N LEU A 131 -8.39 5.81 -4.98
CA LEU A 131 -7.63 6.64 -4.05
C LEU A 131 -6.28 6.03 -3.71
N VAL A 132 -6.22 4.71 -3.46
CA VAL A 132 -4.94 4.02 -3.23
C VAL A 132 -4.02 4.17 -4.44
N GLY A 133 -4.56 4.04 -5.66
CA GLY A 133 -3.81 4.25 -6.89
C GLY A 133 -3.28 5.68 -7.04
N LEU A 134 -4.13 6.68 -6.79
CA LEU A 134 -3.74 8.10 -6.84
C LEU A 134 -2.69 8.43 -5.77
N GLY A 135 -2.91 8.01 -4.53
CA GLY A 135 -1.96 8.18 -3.43
C GLY A 135 -0.61 7.54 -3.73
N SER A 136 -0.63 6.34 -4.34
CA SER A 136 0.58 5.68 -4.82
C SER A 136 1.33 6.53 -5.86
N GLY A 137 0.62 7.20 -6.78
CA GLY A 137 1.21 8.09 -7.76
C GLY A 137 2.03 9.20 -7.10
N PHE A 138 1.47 9.91 -6.13
CA PHE A 138 2.15 10.98 -5.39
C PHE A 138 3.37 10.47 -4.62
N TYR A 139 3.19 9.40 -3.86
CA TYR A 139 4.26 8.87 -3.01
C TYR A 139 5.43 8.29 -3.82
N LEU A 140 5.15 7.59 -4.93
CA LEU A 140 6.18 7.02 -5.79
C LEU A 140 6.99 8.10 -6.54
N ILE A 141 6.34 9.18 -7.00
CA ILE A 141 7.03 10.31 -7.64
C ILE A 141 7.95 11.03 -6.64
N ALA A 142 7.57 11.13 -5.37
CA ALA A 142 8.42 11.70 -4.34
C ALA A 142 9.76 10.97 -4.18
N ASN A 143 9.80 9.67 -4.48
CA ASN A 143 11.00 8.82 -4.53
C ASN A 143 11.91 8.93 -3.28
N LEU A 144 11.31 8.95 -2.09
CA LEU A 144 12.01 9.04 -0.81
C LEU A 144 12.17 7.69 -0.08
N GLY A 145 11.99 6.61 -0.79
CA GLY A 145 12.09 5.23 -0.31
C GLY A 145 10.79 4.46 -0.48
N PRO A 146 10.88 3.15 -0.73
CA PRO A 146 9.71 2.30 -0.92
C PRO A 146 9.00 2.05 0.42
N GLY A 147 7.71 1.71 0.36
CA GLY A 147 6.98 1.22 1.52
C GLY A 147 7.56 -0.11 2.03
N PRO A 148 7.31 -0.47 3.32
CA PRO A 148 7.83 -1.72 3.90
C PRO A 148 7.49 -2.96 3.07
N ARG A 149 6.28 -3.04 2.55
CA ARG A 149 5.76 -4.14 1.71
C ARG A 149 6.46 -4.22 0.37
N ASP A 150 6.65 -3.07 -0.29
CA ASP A 150 7.30 -2.99 -1.61
C ASP A 150 8.77 -3.36 -1.51
N GLY A 151 9.46 -2.91 -0.46
CA GLY A 151 10.84 -3.27 -0.23
C GLY A 151 11.04 -4.74 0.13
N LEU A 152 10.09 -5.37 0.84
CA LEU A 152 10.09 -6.81 1.05
C LEU A 152 10.02 -7.55 -0.29
N MET A 153 9.07 -7.19 -1.15
CA MET A 153 8.89 -7.81 -2.47
C MET A 153 10.14 -7.66 -3.35
N THR A 154 10.69 -6.45 -3.42
CA THR A 154 11.92 -6.19 -4.20
C THR A 154 13.15 -6.85 -3.60
N GLY A 155 13.23 -6.96 -2.28
CA GLY A 155 14.30 -7.68 -1.59
C GLY A 155 14.28 -9.17 -1.89
N ILE A 156 13.11 -9.82 -1.80
CA ILE A 156 12.95 -11.24 -2.14
C ILE A 156 13.24 -11.48 -3.63
N GLN A 157 12.71 -10.61 -4.51
CA GLN A 157 13.02 -10.69 -5.94
C GLN A 157 14.54 -10.71 -6.20
N ARG A 158 15.29 -9.85 -5.49
CA ARG A 158 16.74 -9.73 -5.68
C ARG A 158 17.48 -11.00 -5.28
N ILE A 159 17.08 -11.68 -4.21
CA ILE A 159 17.77 -12.89 -3.73
C ILE A 159 17.32 -14.16 -4.45
N THR A 160 16.08 -14.20 -4.96
CA THR A 160 15.51 -15.39 -5.61
C THR A 160 15.61 -15.34 -7.13
N ASN A 161 15.82 -14.16 -7.73
CA ASN A 161 15.75 -13.90 -9.16
C ASN A 161 14.40 -14.25 -9.82
N PHE A 162 13.33 -14.44 -9.02
CA PHE A 162 11.99 -14.65 -9.56
C PHE A 162 11.40 -13.35 -10.12
N PRO A 163 10.49 -13.45 -11.10
CA PRO A 163 9.76 -12.27 -11.59
C PRO A 163 9.03 -11.57 -10.45
N ILE A 164 9.09 -10.23 -10.39
CA ILE A 164 8.46 -9.44 -9.31
C ILE A 164 6.96 -9.74 -9.15
N ALA A 165 6.26 -10.01 -10.26
CA ALA A 165 4.85 -10.39 -10.25
C ALA A 165 4.61 -11.70 -9.49
N ALA A 166 5.47 -12.71 -9.66
CA ALA A 166 5.36 -13.99 -8.95
C ALA A 166 5.66 -13.82 -7.45
N VAL A 167 6.70 -13.04 -7.09
CA VAL A 167 7.02 -12.73 -5.70
C VAL A 167 5.86 -12.00 -5.03
N ARG A 168 5.32 -10.98 -5.69
CA ARG A 168 4.17 -10.22 -5.22
C ARG A 168 2.96 -11.12 -5.00
N ALA A 169 2.57 -11.90 -6.02
CA ALA A 169 1.44 -12.81 -5.93
C ALA A 169 1.62 -13.83 -4.79
N GLY A 170 2.80 -14.41 -4.63
CA GLY A 170 3.08 -15.36 -3.56
C GLY A 170 2.93 -14.74 -2.17
N ILE A 171 3.47 -13.53 -1.95
CA ILE A 171 3.33 -12.82 -0.68
C ILE A 171 1.85 -12.45 -0.45
N GLU A 172 1.18 -11.85 -1.44
CA GLU A 172 -0.22 -11.41 -1.29
C GLU A 172 -1.17 -12.58 -1.04
N ILE A 173 -0.99 -13.72 -1.71
CA ILE A 173 -1.76 -14.94 -1.44
C ILE A 173 -1.50 -15.43 -0.01
N THR A 174 -0.25 -15.43 0.43
CA THR A 174 0.10 -15.89 1.78
C THR A 174 -0.55 -15.01 2.85
N VAL A 175 -0.39 -13.69 2.75
CA VAL A 175 -0.91 -12.77 3.77
C VAL A 175 -2.44 -12.73 3.78
N VAL A 176 -3.11 -12.78 2.60
CA VAL A 176 -4.56 -12.81 2.55
C VAL A 176 -5.11 -14.12 3.11
N SER A 177 -4.46 -15.26 2.84
CA SER A 177 -4.87 -16.56 3.36
C SER A 177 -4.76 -16.62 4.89
N ILE A 178 -3.66 -16.13 5.45
CA ILE A 178 -3.47 -16.06 6.91
C ILE A 178 -4.50 -15.10 7.51
N GLY A 179 -4.67 -13.91 6.94
CA GLY A 179 -5.62 -12.93 7.44
C GLY A 179 -7.07 -13.43 7.39
N TRP A 180 -7.44 -14.12 6.33
CA TRP A 180 -8.77 -14.73 6.19
C TRP A 180 -8.99 -15.85 7.23
N TYR A 181 -8.01 -16.70 7.42
CA TYR A 181 -8.05 -17.73 8.48
C TYR A 181 -8.25 -17.14 9.87
N LEU A 182 -7.68 -15.95 10.12
CA LEU A 182 -7.83 -15.19 11.38
C LEU A 182 -9.14 -14.39 11.46
N GLY A 183 -10.02 -14.45 10.46
CA GLY A 183 -11.32 -13.78 10.44
C GLY A 183 -11.35 -12.46 9.65
N GLY A 184 -10.28 -12.09 8.97
CA GLY A 184 -10.25 -10.91 8.09
C GLY A 184 -11.20 -11.04 6.91
N THR A 185 -11.74 -9.93 6.45
CA THR A 185 -12.80 -9.89 5.42
C THR A 185 -12.22 -10.00 4.02
N VAL A 186 -12.47 -11.12 3.34
CA VAL A 186 -12.17 -11.36 1.93
C VAL A 186 -13.47 -11.33 1.12
N GLY A 187 -13.46 -10.66 -0.04
CA GLY A 187 -14.65 -10.57 -0.88
C GLY A 187 -14.36 -9.91 -2.23
N VAL A 188 -15.42 -9.39 -2.86
CA VAL A 188 -15.33 -8.73 -4.17
C VAL A 188 -14.38 -7.53 -4.12
N GLY A 189 -14.35 -6.78 -3.01
CA GLY A 189 -13.40 -5.68 -2.79
C GLY A 189 -11.94 -6.14 -2.82
N THR A 190 -11.64 -7.33 -2.31
CA THR A 190 -10.28 -7.93 -2.40
C THR A 190 -9.91 -8.23 -3.85
N LEU A 191 -10.84 -8.75 -4.65
CA LEU A 191 -10.62 -9.00 -6.07
C LEU A 191 -10.46 -7.69 -6.85
N LEU A 192 -11.31 -6.69 -6.56
CA LEU A 192 -11.20 -5.36 -7.14
C LEU A 192 -9.83 -4.74 -6.84
N PHE A 193 -9.32 -4.89 -5.62
CA PHE A 193 -7.99 -4.43 -5.27
C PHE A 193 -6.93 -5.22 -6.05
N ALA A 194 -6.96 -6.54 -6.02
CA ALA A 194 -5.94 -7.38 -6.64
C ALA A 194 -5.77 -7.10 -8.15
N PHE A 195 -6.88 -6.91 -8.88
CA PHE A 195 -6.84 -6.63 -10.33
C PHE A 195 -6.84 -5.14 -10.66
N GLY A 196 -7.46 -4.30 -9.83
CA GLY A 196 -7.65 -2.88 -10.07
C GLY A 196 -6.47 -2.01 -9.63
N ILE A 197 -5.68 -2.43 -8.63
CA ILE A 197 -4.62 -1.58 -8.09
C ILE A 197 -3.53 -1.26 -9.11
N GLY A 198 -3.15 -2.20 -9.97
CA GLY A 198 -2.16 -1.97 -11.02
C GLY A 198 -2.55 -0.84 -11.98
N PRO A 199 -3.70 -0.94 -12.67
CA PRO A 199 -4.24 0.15 -13.48
C PRO A 199 -4.44 1.47 -12.71
N ALA A 200 -4.92 1.41 -11.46
CA ALA A 200 -5.15 2.60 -10.64
C ALA A 200 -3.83 3.34 -10.32
N VAL A 201 -2.76 2.60 -9.99
CA VAL A 201 -1.42 3.18 -9.78
C VAL A 201 -0.86 3.76 -11.08
N ALA A 202 -1.02 3.07 -12.21
CA ALA A 202 -0.57 3.58 -13.50
C ALA A 202 -1.28 4.89 -13.87
N LEU A 203 -2.59 4.97 -13.64
CA LEU A 203 -3.37 6.20 -13.83
C LEU A 203 -2.92 7.29 -12.85
N GLY A 204 -2.72 6.97 -11.58
CA GLY A 204 -2.21 7.89 -10.57
C GLY A 204 -0.86 8.49 -10.96
N LEU A 205 0.09 7.67 -11.39
CA LEU A 205 1.40 8.12 -11.89
C LEU A 205 1.26 9.02 -13.13
N TYR A 206 0.37 8.69 -14.05
CA TYR A 206 0.12 9.51 -15.25
C TYR A 206 -0.46 10.87 -14.89
N LEU A 207 -1.51 10.91 -14.04
CA LEU A 207 -2.16 12.14 -13.63
C LEU A 207 -1.20 13.05 -12.86
N VAL A 208 -0.52 12.50 -11.84
CA VAL A 208 0.41 13.26 -11.02
C VAL A 208 1.62 13.70 -11.84
N GLY A 209 2.17 12.83 -12.69
CA GLY A 209 3.31 13.17 -13.56
C GLY A 209 3.01 14.33 -14.50
N LYS A 210 1.75 14.50 -14.95
CA LYS A 210 1.34 15.62 -15.79
C LYS A 210 1.36 16.98 -15.06
N PHE A 211 1.19 16.98 -13.72
CA PHE A 211 1.27 18.20 -12.91
C PHE A 211 2.72 18.57 -12.53
N PHE A 212 3.68 17.66 -12.71
CA PHE A 212 5.09 17.86 -12.37
C PHE A 212 5.99 18.19 -13.58
N ASN A 213 5.46 18.08 -14.79
CA ASN A 213 6.11 18.56 -16.02
C ASN A 213 5.57 19.92 -16.43
#